data_8ca7f71d27681f86cb43540f75c1341b
#
_entry.id   8ca7f71d27681f86cb43540f75c1341b
#
_cell.length_a   1.000
_cell.length_b   1.000
_cell.length_c   1.000
_cell.angle_alpha   90.00
_cell.angle_beta   90.00
_cell.angle_gamma   90.00
#
_symmetry.space_group_name_H-M   'P 1'
#
loop_
_entity.id
_entity.type
_entity.pdbx_description
1 polymer ?
#
loop_
_entity_poly.entity_id
_entity_poly.type
_entity_poly.pdbx_seq_one_letter_code
_entity_poly.pdbx_strand_id
1 'polypeptide(L)'
;MAHSPVQGNLPGMQTTRVDPEELFTKLERIGKGSFGEVFKGIDNRSQKVVAIKIIDLEEAEDEIEDIQQEITVLSQCDSPFVTKYYGSYLKDTKLWIIMEYLGGGSALDLMEPGALDETQIATILREILKGLEYLHSEKKIHRDIKAANVLLSEQGEVKLADFGVAGQLTDTQIKRNTFVGTPFWMAPEVIKQSAYDSKADIWSLGITAIELAKGEPPHSELHPMKVLFLIPKNNPPTLEGNYSKPLKEFVEACLNKEPSFLSMLFSFFFFFCRPTAKELLKHKLIVRHAKKTSYLTELVDKYKRWKAEQSRTAESSSDESDSEQDGQASGGNDFGSDDWIFTIREKDPKKLQNGEGQSGVTDQTKDIPKRPYSQSLSTVISPALAELKARQEQVNGNPMVLDELREAILMAEEAYPGISDSLVAHMVHRLQSFSTSRTSSSSP
;
A
#
# COMPACT_ATOMS: atom_id res chain seq x y z
N MET A 1 -8.51 38.67 19.43
CA MET A 1 -9.79 38.09 19.06
C MET A 1 -9.58 36.59 19.15
N ALA A 2 -10.27 35.93 20.05
CA ALA A 2 -10.09 34.50 20.31
C ALA A 2 -10.69 33.69 19.17
N HIS A 3 -9.88 32.83 18.51
CA HIS A 3 -10.36 31.84 17.55
C HIS A 3 -11.10 30.74 18.31
N SER A 4 -12.38 30.57 18.01
CA SER A 4 -13.17 29.46 18.50
C SER A 4 -12.67 28.15 17.88
N PRO A 5 -12.52 27.05 18.64
CA PRO A 5 -12.11 25.77 18.08
C PRO A 5 -13.22 25.22 17.17
N VAL A 6 -12.81 24.70 16.02
CA VAL A 6 -13.65 24.07 15.03
C VAL A 6 -14.25 22.78 15.66
N GLN A 7 -15.52 22.82 16.05
CA GLN A 7 -16.29 21.63 16.42
C GLN A 7 -16.71 20.90 15.14
N GLY A 8 -15.85 20.06 14.60
CA GLY A 8 -16.22 19.06 13.60
C GLY A 8 -16.67 17.79 14.31
N ASN A 9 -17.92 17.36 14.13
CA ASN A 9 -18.38 16.07 14.59
C ASN A 9 -17.71 14.95 13.76
N LEU A 10 -16.74 14.27 14.36
CA LEU A 10 -16.10 13.08 13.77
C LEU A 10 -17.10 11.91 13.78
N PRO A 11 -17.26 11.14 12.69
CA PRO A 11 -18.05 9.92 12.67
C PRO A 11 -17.52 8.93 13.72
N GLY A 12 -18.39 8.49 14.63
CA GLY A 12 -18.03 7.58 15.72
C GLY A 12 -17.48 8.25 16.99
N MET A 13 -17.32 9.58 17.00
CA MET A 13 -16.93 10.33 18.19
C MET A 13 -18.12 10.42 19.15
N GLN A 14 -17.99 9.84 20.33
CA GLN A 14 -18.97 10.07 21.40
C GLN A 14 -18.79 11.50 21.92
N THR A 15 -19.77 12.37 21.65
CA THR A 15 -19.82 13.77 22.09
C THR A 15 -20.03 13.96 23.60
N THR A 16 -20.07 12.87 24.37
CA THR A 16 -20.06 12.95 25.83
C THR A 16 -18.66 13.32 26.29
N ARG A 17 -18.53 14.37 27.07
CA ARG A 17 -17.29 14.80 27.78
C ARG A 17 -16.92 13.78 28.87
N VAL A 18 -16.70 12.52 28.48
CA VAL A 18 -16.23 11.47 29.38
C VAL A 18 -14.71 11.42 29.24
N ASP A 19 -14.02 11.57 30.37
CA ASP A 19 -12.56 11.46 30.40
C ASP A 19 -12.16 10.01 30.01
N PRO A 20 -11.37 9.79 28.94
CA PRO A 20 -10.94 8.46 28.56
C PRO A 20 -10.12 7.74 29.65
N GLU A 21 -9.44 8.46 30.55
CA GLU A 21 -8.70 7.86 31.67
C GLU A 21 -9.61 7.26 32.74
N GLU A 22 -10.87 7.69 32.84
CA GLU A 22 -11.87 7.01 33.68
C GLU A 22 -12.36 5.70 33.03
N LEU A 23 -12.41 5.66 31.70
CA LEU A 23 -12.91 4.52 30.92
C LEU A 23 -11.84 3.46 30.66
N PHE A 24 -10.58 3.88 30.48
CA PHE A 24 -9.48 3.00 30.08
C PHE A 24 -8.27 3.21 30.99
N THR A 25 -7.73 2.10 31.47
CA THR A 25 -6.44 2.11 32.18
C THR A 25 -5.32 1.89 31.16
N LYS A 26 -4.47 2.89 31.01
CA LYS A 26 -3.28 2.80 30.14
C LYS A 26 -2.19 2.00 30.84
N LEU A 27 -1.60 1.02 30.16
CA LEU A 27 -0.51 0.17 30.62
C LEU A 27 0.79 0.51 29.85
N GLU A 28 1.61 -0.49 29.53
CA GLU A 28 2.88 -0.34 28.82
C GLU A 28 2.70 0.17 27.38
N ARG A 29 3.70 0.92 26.91
CA ARG A 29 3.80 1.30 25.50
C ARG A 29 4.19 0.06 24.69
N ILE A 30 3.44 -0.21 23.62
CA ILE A 30 3.62 -1.35 22.73
C ILE A 30 4.10 -0.96 21.34
N GLY A 31 4.09 0.33 20.99
CA GLY A 31 4.57 0.79 19.69
C GLY A 31 4.55 2.31 19.54
N LYS A 32 5.16 2.78 18.44
CA LYS A 32 5.09 4.14 17.97
C LYS A 32 4.48 4.10 16.56
N GLY A 33 3.34 4.74 16.37
CA GLY A 33 2.67 4.86 15.07
C GLY A 33 3.10 6.12 14.32
N SER A 34 2.57 6.28 13.12
CA SER A 34 2.86 7.44 12.24
C SER A 34 2.49 8.78 12.88
N PHE A 35 1.50 8.81 13.79
CA PHE A 35 0.95 10.04 14.38
C PHE A 35 1.07 10.10 15.90
N GLY A 36 1.61 9.07 16.56
CA GLY A 36 1.64 9.05 18.01
C GLY A 36 2.04 7.70 18.57
N GLU A 37 1.82 7.52 19.87
CA GLU A 37 2.22 6.33 20.59
C GLU A 37 1.04 5.36 20.77
N VAL A 38 1.33 4.06 20.75
CA VAL A 38 0.35 3.00 20.98
C VAL A 38 0.65 2.31 22.32
N PHE A 39 -0.37 2.22 23.16
CA PHE A 39 -0.30 1.59 24.45
C PHE A 39 -1.22 0.38 24.53
N LYS A 40 -0.82 -0.62 25.28
CA LYS A 40 -1.74 -1.61 25.79
C LYS A 40 -2.59 -0.99 26.90
N GLY A 41 -3.86 -1.33 26.97
CA GLY A 41 -4.75 -0.82 28.01
C GLY A 41 -5.85 -1.81 28.37
N ILE A 42 -6.64 -1.42 29.36
CA ILE A 42 -7.81 -2.19 29.83
C ILE A 42 -9.02 -1.28 29.74
N ASP A 43 -10.08 -1.74 29.07
CA ASP A 43 -11.41 -1.12 29.19
C ASP A 43 -11.96 -1.46 30.59
N ASN A 44 -12.08 -0.44 31.45
CA ASN A 44 -12.48 -0.60 32.84
C ASN A 44 -13.90 -1.15 33.02
N ARG A 45 -14.76 -1.00 31.99
CA ARG A 45 -16.15 -1.49 32.03
C ARG A 45 -16.25 -2.98 31.66
N SER A 46 -15.55 -3.38 30.58
CA SER A 46 -15.62 -4.75 30.07
C SER A 46 -14.49 -5.64 30.56
N GLN A 47 -13.45 -5.07 31.20
CA GLN A 47 -12.20 -5.73 31.63
C GLN A 47 -11.44 -6.36 30.44
N LYS A 48 -11.72 -5.92 29.22
CA LYS A 48 -11.03 -6.40 28.02
C LYS A 48 -9.75 -5.62 27.78
N VAL A 49 -8.72 -6.32 27.32
CA VAL A 49 -7.49 -5.69 26.87
C VAL A 49 -7.75 -5.02 25.52
N VAL A 50 -7.28 -3.78 25.38
CA VAL A 50 -7.43 -2.94 24.20
C VAL A 50 -6.07 -2.33 23.81
N ALA A 51 -5.93 -1.92 22.56
CA ALA A 51 -4.86 -1.04 22.11
C ALA A 51 -5.37 0.41 22.10
N ILE A 52 -4.57 1.31 22.66
CA ILE A 52 -4.89 2.74 22.78
C ILE A 52 -3.83 3.52 21.99
N LYS A 53 -4.21 4.05 20.84
CA LYS A 53 -3.36 4.98 20.06
C LYS A 53 -3.65 6.40 20.51
N ILE A 54 -2.62 7.11 20.99
CA ILE A 54 -2.73 8.49 21.47
C ILE A 54 -1.99 9.40 20.51
N ILE A 55 -2.70 10.39 19.98
CA ILE A 55 -2.19 11.36 19.01
C ILE A 55 -2.32 12.75 19.64
N ASP A 56 -1.25 13.52 19.66
CA ASP A 56 -1.30 14.93 20.07
C ASP A 56 -1.70 15.78 18.85
N LEU A 57 -2.88 16.38 18.91
CA LEU A 57 -3.43 17.16 17.80
C LEU A 57 -2.74 18.53 17.62
N GLU A 58 -2.03 19.04 18.65
CA GLU A 58 -1.23 20.25 18.50
C GLU A 58 0.05 19.96 17.70
N GLU A 59 0.70 18.82 17.96
CA GLU A 59 1.85 18.38 17.18
C GLU A 59 1.48 17.95 15.76
N ALA A 60 0.25 17.43 15.57
CA ALA A 60 -0.28 16.92 14.31
C ALA A 60 -1.26 17.88 13.61
N GLU A 61 -1.17 19.21 13.85
CA GLU A 61 -2.14 20.20 13.33
C GLU A 61 -2.30 20.12 11.80
N ASP A 62 -1.22 19.92 11.09
CA ASP A 62 -1.20 19.77 9.62
C ASP A 62 -1.81 18.45 9.12
N GLU A 63 -2.04 17.46 9.99
CA GLU A 63 -2.43 16.08 9.66
C GLU A 63 -3.83 15.72 10.15
N ILE A 64 -4.56 16.67 10.73
CA ILE A 64 -5.90 16.44 11.31
C ILE A 64 -6.88 15.83 10.29
N GLU A 65 -6.85 16.30 9.04
CA GLU A 65 -7.73 15.78 7.98
C GLU A 65 -7.44 14.30 7.69
N ASP A 66 -6.17 13.90 7.67
CA ASP A 66 -5.75 12.53 7.45
C ASP A 66 -6.15 11.62 8.62
N ILE A 67 -5.98 12.11 9.86
CA ILE A 67 -6.41 11.41 11.08
C ILE A 67 -7.93 11.20 11.08
N GLN A 68 -8.70 12.20 10.68
CA GLN A 68 -10.15 12.10 10.53
C GLN A 68 -10.55 11.06 9.47
N GLN A 69 -9.83 11.04 8.36
CA GLN A 69 -10.06 10.05 7.30
C GLN A 69 -9.72 8.63 7.78
N GLU A 70 -8.61 8.44 8.51
CA GLU A 70 -8.24 7.16 9.13
C GLU A 70 -9.37 6.63 10.01
N ILE A 71 -9.84 7.45 10.96
CA ILE A 71 -10.94 7.09 11.87
C ILE A 71 -12.21 6.75 11.09
N THR A 72 -12.55 7.53 10.07
CA THR A 72 -13.72 7.29 9.23
C THR A 72 -13.63 5.95 8.53
N VAL A 73 -12.49 5.63 7.92
CA VAL A 73 -12.28 4.34 7.24
C VAL A 73 -12.33 3.18 8.24
N LEU A 74 -11.63 3.31 9.38
CA LEU A 74 -11.63 2.29 10.44
C LEU A 74 -13.02 2.02 11.01
N SER A 75 -13.79 3.08 11.30
CA SER A 75 -15.14 2.95 11.89
C SER A 75 -16.14 2.23 10.99
N GLN A 76 -15.88 2.21 9.68
CA GLN A 76 -16.70 1.52 8.67
C GLN A 76 -16.24 0.08 8.40
N CYS A 77 -15.11 -0.35 8.95
CA CYS A 77 -14.61 -1.70 8.75
C CYS A 77 -15.15 -2.65 9.82
N ASP A 78 -15.77 -3.73 9.35
CA ASP A 78 -16.18 -4.85 10.21
C ASP A 78 -15.81 -6.18 9.53
N SER A 79 -14.60 -6.65 9.80
CA SER A 79 -14.05 -7.86 9.20
C SER A 79 -13.14 -8.58 10.21
N PRO A 80 -13.13 -9.93 10.23
CA PRO A 80 -12.22 -10.69 11.07
C PRO A 80 -10.76 -10.58 10.66
N PHE A 81 -10.46 -9.98 9.49
CA PHE A 81 -9.11 -9.82 8.92
C PHE A 81 -8.56 -8.40 9.06
N VAL A 82 -9.30 -7.52 9.74
CA VAL A 82 -8.95 -6.11 9.96
C VAL A 82 -9.08 -5.83 11.45
N THR A 83 -8.17 -5.04 12.02
CA THR A 83 -8.24 -4.64 13.44
C THR A 83 -9.53 -3.88 13.73
N LYS A 84 -10.24 -4.28 14.78
CA LYS A 84 -11.52 -3.70 15.14
C LYS A 84 -11.34 -2.34 15.81
N TYR A 85 -12.12 -1.35 15.38
CA TYR A 85 -12.22 -0.04 16.01
C TYR A 85 -13.36 -0.06 17.05
N TYR A 86 -13.10 0.49 18.25
CA TYR A 86 -14.08 0.55 19.33
C TYR A 86 -14.61 1.96 19.61
N GLY A 87 -13.84 2.99 19.26
CA GLY A 87 -14.25 4.38 19.44
C GLY A 87 -13.05 5.32 19.57
N SER A 88 -13.33 6.62 19.59
CA SER A 88 -12.33 7.66 19.85
C SER A 88 -12.84 8.67 20.86
N TYR A 89 -11.92 9.23 21.63
CA TYR A 89 -12.17 10.19 22.71
C TYR A 89 -11.16 11.33 22.61
N LEU A 90 -11.62 12.53 22.87
CA LEU A 90 -10.74 13.71 22.93
C LEU A 90 -10.58 14.11 24.40
N LYS A 91 -9.31 14.21 24.86
CA LYS A 91 -8.93 14.76 26.16
C LYS A 91 -7.89 15.84 25.94
N ASP A 92 -8.23 17.07 26.25
CA ASP A 92 -7.40 18.26 25.98
C ASP A 92 -7.00 18.30 24.49
N THR A 93 -5.71 18.25 24.18
CA THR A 93 -5.16 18.19 22.81
C THR A 93 -4.95 16.76 22.32
N LYS A 94 -5.21 15.74 23.15
CA LYS A 94 -4.89 14.34 22.86
C LYS A 94 -6.11 13.56 22.40
N LEU A 95 -6.00 12.99 21.21
CA LEU A 95 -6.98 12.08 20.63
C LEU A 95 -6.62 10.64 20.98
N TRP A 96 -7.53 9.97 21.69
CA TRP A 96 -7.43 8.55 22.07
C TRP A 96 -8.24 7.71 21.09
N ILE A 97 -7.59 6.81 20.36
CA ILE A 97 -8.25 5.86 19.46
C ILE A 97 -8.16 4.47 20.10
N ILE A 98 -9.32 3.89 20.37
CA ILE A 98 -9.43 2.59 21.06
C ILE A 98 -9.66 1.50 20.03
N MET A 99 -8.82 0.49 20.01
CA MET A 99 -8.80 -0.58 19.02
C MET A 99 -8.63 -1.95 19.67
N GLU A 100 -8.87 -2.97 18.89
CA GLU A 100 -8.58 -4.36 19.24
C GLU A 100 -7.08 -4.55 19.52
N TYR A 101 -6.78 -5.19 20.64
CA TYR A 101 -5.42 -5.58 21.00
C TYR A 101 -5.09 -6.97 20.46
N LEU A 102 -3.95 -7.08 19.77
CA LEU A 102 -3.43 -8.32 19.21
C LEU A 102 -2.08 -8.64 19.85
N GLY A 103 -2.11 -9.56 20.81
CA GLY A 103 -0.98 -9.86 21.71
C GLY A 103 0.08 -10.80 21.16
N GLY A 104 0.00 -11.18 19.88
CA GLY A 104 1.00 -12.03 19.22
C GLY A 104 2.19 -11.28 18.64
N GLY A 105 2.11 -9.93 18.54
CA GLY A 105 3.10 -9.09 17.87
C GLY A 105 2.78 -8.87 16.40
N SER A 106 3.59 -8.07 15.71
CA SER A 106 3.54 -7.88 14.26
C SER A 106 4.27 -9.01 13.53
N ALA A 107 3.99 -9.21 12.25
CA ALA A 107 4.74 -10.16 11.43
C ALA A 107 6.24 -9.78 11.34
N LEU A 108 6.58 -8.49 11.49
CA LEU A 108 7.96 -8.01 11.60
C LEU A 108 8.61 -8.53 12.90
N ASP A 109 7.96 -8.33 14.05
CA ASP A 109 8.44 -8.81 15.34
C ASP A 109 8.70 -10.33 15.34
N LEU A 110 7.84 -11.08 14.66
CA LEU A 110 7.93 -12.54 14.59
C LEU A 110 9.11 -13.05 13.76
N MET A 111 9.76 -12.20 12.99
CA MET A 111 10.99 -12.52 12.25
C MET A 111 12.26 -12.34 13.10
N GLU A 112 12.22 -11.60 14.21
CA GLU A 112 13.39 -11.34 15.06
C GLU A 112 14.05 -12.63 15.63
N PRO A 113 13.29 -13.66 16.09
CA PRO A 113 13.88 -14.91 16.54
C PRO A 113 14.46 -15.78 15.41
N GLY A 114 14.30 -15.39 14.15
CA GLY A 114 14.83 -16.08 12.98
C GLY A 114 13.82 -16.16 11.82
N ALA A 115 14.32 -16.63 10.68
CA ALA A 115 13.55 -16.72 9.44
C ALA A 115 12.26 -17.55 9.56
N LEU A 116 11.23 -17.13 8.82
CA LEU A 116 9.98 -17.86 8.69
C LEU A 116 10.12 -19.01 7.66
N ASP A 117 9.41 -20.10 7.89
CA ASP A 117 9.25 -21.13 6.86
C ASP A 117 8.21 -20.71 5.80
N GLU A 118 8.27 -21.32 4.60
CA GLU A 118 7.36 -20.97 3.51
C GLU A 118 5.87 -21.28 3.81
N THR A 119 5.58 -22.19 4.75
CA THR A 119 4.22 -22.49 5.18
C THR A 119 3.69 -21.37 6.08
N GLN A 120 4.52 -20.83 6.96
CA GLN A 120 4.21 -19.66 7.77
C GLN A 120 3.98 -18.44 6.87
N ILE A 121 4.89 -18.18 5.93
CA ILE A 121 4.77 -17.12 4.94
C ILE A 121 3.46 -17.24 4.16
N ALA A 122 3.19 -18.42 3.57
CA ALA A 122 1.96 -18.64 2.80
C ALA A 122 0.69 -18.47 3.65
N THR A 123 0.73 -18.86 4.93
CA THR A 123 -0.39 -18.72 5.84
C THR A 123 -0.66 -17.25 6.16
N ILE A 124 0.38 -16.47 6.48
CA ILE A 124 0.28 -15.02 6.72
C ILE A 124 -0.22 -14.32 5.45
N LEU A 125 0.38 -14.57 4.28
CA LEU A 125 -0.03 -13.96 3.01
C LEU A 125 -1.50 -14.27 2.66
N ARG A 126 -2.00 -15.47 2.95
CA ARG A 126 -3.41 -15.79 2.76
C ARG A 126 -4.33 -14.91 3.60
N GLU A 127 -4.01 -14.70 4.86
CA GLU A 127 -4.85 -13.88 5.75
C GLU A 127 -4.78 -12.38 5.34
N ILE A 128 -3.60 -11.88 4.96
CA ILE A 128 -3.46 -10.54 4.35
C ILE A 128 -4.36 -10.42 3.11
N LEU A 129 -4.33 -11.41 2.21
CA LEU A 129 -5.16 -11.43 1.00
C LEU A 129 -6.66 -11.40 1.30
N LYS A 130 -7.12 -12.07 2.37
CA LYS A 130 -8.53 -12.00 2.80
C LYS A 130 -8.89 -10.60 3.30
N GLY A 131 -8.00 -9.95 4.06
CA GLY A 131 -8.16 -8.57 4.49
C GLY A 131 -8.21 -7.60 3.31
N LEU A 132 -7.32 -7.76 2.33
CA LEU A 132 -7.31 -6.95 1.12
C LEU A 132 -8.54 -7.21 0.23
N GLU A 133 -9.00 -8.47 0.08
CA GLU A 133 -10.22 -8.77 -0.66
C GLU A 133 -11.41 -8.03 -0.04
N TYR A 134 -11.53 -8.04 1.30
CA TYR A 134 -12.57 -7.31 2.01
C TYR A 134 -12.45 -5.79 1.75
N LEU A 135 -11.30 -5.18 1.98
CA LEU A 135 -11.11 -3.74 1.79
C LEU A 135 -11.39 -3.31 0.34
N HIS A 136 -10.89 -4.06 -0.63
CA HIS A 136 -11.07 -3.76 -2.05
C HIS A 136 -12.53 -3.92 -2.49
N SER A 137 -13.29 -4.88 -1.91
CA SER A 137 -14.72 -5.02 -2.17
C SER A 137 -15.53 -3.83 -1.64
N GLU A 138 -15.05 -3.22 -0.52
CA GLU A 138 -15.61 -2.00 0.07
C GLU A 138 -15.06 -0.71 -0.57
N LYS A 139 -14.36 -0.82 -1.72
CA LYS A 139 -13.72 0.31 -2.42
C LYS A 139 -12.71 1.08 -1.54
N LYS A 140 -12.06 0.39 -0.63
CA LYS A 140 -11.01 0.93 0.25
C LYS A 140 -9.64 0.43 -0.19
N ILE A 141 -8.62 1.28 -0.07
CA ILE A 141 -7.21 0.96 -0.34
C ILE A 141 -6.43 1.17 0.96
N HIS A 142 -5.61 0.20 1.36
CA HIS A 142 -4.82 0.27 2.59
C HIS A 142 -3.64 1.24 2.48
N ARG A 143 -2.87 1.16 1.40
CA ARG A 143 -1.72 2.00 1.01
C ARG A 143 -0.45 1.84 1.84
N ASP A 144 -0.47 1.09 2.94
CA ASP A 144 0.72 0.85 3.77
C ASP A 144 0.82 -0.63 4.23
N ILE A 145 0.72 -1.55 3.26
CA ILE A 145 0.91 -2.99 3.51
C ILE A 145 2.42 -3.26 3.68
N LYS A 146 2.79 -3.72 4.87
CA LYS A 146 4.15 -4.14 5.27
C LYS A 146 4.06 -5.05 6.50
N ALA A 147 5.11 -5.81 6.82
CA ALA A 147 5.09 -6.77 7.94
C ALA A 147 4.79 -6.12 9.30
N ALA A 148 5.23 -4.86 9.51
CA ALA A 148 4.94 -4.10 10.73
C ALA A 148 3.44 -3.82 10.95
N ASN A 149 2.65 -3.73 9.85
CA ASN A 149 1.22 -3.45 9.88
C ASN A 149 0.34 -4.72 9.78
N VAL A 150 0.96 -5.89 9.90
CA VAL A 150 0.29 -7.20 9.95
C VAL A 150 0.41 -7.75 11.36
N LEU A 151 -0.66 -7.67 12.15
CA LEU A 151 -0.66 -8.06 13.56
C LEU A 151 -1.23 -9.46 13.74
N LEU A 152 -0.70 -10.19 14.73
CA LEU A 152 -1.17 -11.51 15.09
C LEU A 152 -1.79 -11.53 16.50
N SER A 153 -2.86 -12.30 16.67
CA SER A 153 -3.36 -12.65 18.00
C SER A 153 -2.49 -13.75 18.62
N GLU A 154 -2.64 -13.98 19.92
CA GLU A 154 -1.98 -15.09 20.59
C GLU A 154 -2.41 -16.47 20.06
N GLN A 155 -3.58 -16.54 19.42
CA GLN A 155 -4.14 -17.73 18.80
C GLN A 155 -3.70 -17.89 17.31
N GLY A 156 -2.84 -16.98 16.82
CA GLY A 156 -2.32 -16.99 15.47
C GLY A 156 -3.26 -16.39 14.42
N GLU A 157 -4.35 -15.71 14.82
CA GLU A 157 -5.17 -14.95 13.88
C GLU A 157 -4.39 -13.76 13.36
N VAL A 158 -4.49 -13.49 12.06
CA VAL A 158 -3.74 -12.42 11.38
C VAL A 158 -4.71 -11.33 10.94
N LYS A 159 -4.39 -10.07 11.26
CA LYS A 159 -5.21 -8.91 10.92
C LYS A 159 -4.37 -7.76 10.37
N LEU A 160 -4.95 -7.02 9.42
CA LEU A 160 -4.38 -5.76 8.93
C LEU A 160 -4.63 -4.64 9.94
N ALA A 161 -3.61 -3.87 10.22
CA ALA A 161 -3.63 -2.75 11.15
C ALA A 161 -3.01 -1.50 10.53
N ASP A 162 -3.12 -0.37 11.23
CA ASP A 162 -2.60 0.95 10.87
C ASP A 162 -3.12 1.46 9.51
N PHE A 163 -4.31 2.06 9.57
CA PHE A 163 -5.00 2.66 8.43
C PHE A 163 -4.64 4.13 8.22
N GLY A 164 -3.57 4.60 8.86
CA GLY A 164 -3.16 6.00 8.88
C GLY A 164 -2.98 6.66 7.52
N VAL A 165 -2.98 5.88 6.46
CA VAL A 165 -2.88 6.36 5.08
C VAL A 165 -3.98 5.77 4.18
N ALA A 166 -4.95 5.06 4.76
CA ALA A 166 -6.02 4.43 3.99
C ALA A 166 -6.84 5.44 3.18
N GLY A 167 -7.30 5.04 2.02
CA GLY A 167 -8.09 5.87 1.12
C GLY A 167 -9.37 5.15 0.68
N GLN A 168 -10.46 5.91 0.55
CA GLN A 168 -11.69 5.41 -0.04
C GLN A 168 -11.80 5.85 -1.50
N LEU A 169 -12.13 4.90 -2.39
CA LEU A 169 -12.49 5.16 -3.77
C LEU A 169 -14.00 5.48 -3.81
N THR A 170 -14.36 6.57 -4.48
CA THR A 170 -15.77 6.95 -4.69
C THR A 170 -16.21 6.60 -6.11
N ASP A 171 -17.51 6.56 -6.38
CA ASP A 171 -18.03 6.29 -7.73
C ASP A 171 -17.58 7.34 -8.76
N THR A 172 -17.26 8.55 -8.31
CA THR A 172 -16.72 9.65 -9.12
C THR A 172 -15.20 9.66 -9.18
N GLN A 173 -14.51 8.98 -8.24
CA GLN A 173 -13.06 8.91 -8.17
C GLN A 173 -12.62 7.44 -8.00
N ILE A 174 -12.51 6.73 -9.11
CA ILE A 174 -12.12 5.33 -9.18
C ILE A 174 -10.62 5.14 -8.89
N LYS A 175 -9.82 6.21 -9.04
CA LYS A 175 -8.36 6.20 -8.83
C LYS A 175 -7.93 7.39 -7.96
N ARG A 176 -6.80 7.22 -7.27
CA ARG A 176 -6.18 8.22 -6.40
C ARG A 176 -4.88 8.76 -7.01
N ASN A 177 -4.52 10.00 -6.66
CA ASN A 177 -3.28 10.65 -7.09
C ASN A 177 -2.43 11.11 -5.90
N THR A 178 -2.78 10.72 -4.67
CA THR A 178 -2.08 11.15 -3.45
C THR A 178 -0.77 10.40 -3.29
N PHE A 179 0.32 11.11 -2.98
CA PHE A 179 1.62 10.52 -2.71
C PHE A 179 1.73 10.15 -1.23
N VAL A 180 1.46 8.88 -0.90
CA VAL A 180 1.41 8.38 0.47
C VAL A 180 1.91 6.95 0.52
N GLY A 181 2.66 6.57 1.55
CA GLY A 181 3.12 5.21 1.82
C GLY A 181 4.55 5.15 2.35
N THR A 182 5.01 3.96 2.66
CA THR A 182 6.40 3.68 3.07
C THR A 182 7.25 3.39 1.83
N PRO A 183 8.34 4.15 1.58
CA PRO A 183 9.07 4.16 0.30
C PRO A 183 9.37 2.81 -0.32
N PHE A 184 9.91 1.87 0.45
CA PHE A 184 10.34 0.55 -0.05
C PHE A 184 9.16 -0.32 -0.53
N TRP A 185 7.96 -0.14 0.02
CA TRP A 185 6.74 -0.89 -0.31
C TRP A 185 5.86 -0.19 -1.34
N MET A 186 6.19 1.08 -1.72
CA MET A 186 5.35 1.87 -2.64
C MET A 186 5.38 1.33 -4.07
N ALA A 187 4.20 1.27 -4.68
CA ALA A 187 4.06 0.92 -6.09
C ALA A 187 4.61 2.03 -7.01
N PRO A 188 5.17 1.66 -8.20
CA PRO A 188 5.71 2.63 -9.14
C PRO A 188 4.73 3.74 -9.57
N GLU A 189 3.45 3.39 -9.72
CA GLU A 189 2.38 4.34 -10.09
C GLU A 189 2.07 5.32 -8.95
N VAL A 190 2.18 4.89 -7.68
CA VAL A 190 2.03 5.77 -6.51
C VAL A 190 3.18 6.78 -6.47
N ILE A 191 4.42 6.31 -6.65
CA ILE A 191 5.61 7.16 -6.66
C ILE A 191 5.56 8.18 -7.81
N LYS A 192 5.05 7.78 -8.98
CA LYS A 192 4.87 8.68 -10.14
C LYS A 192 3.69 9.65 -9.98
N GLN A 193 2.96 9.57 -8.86
CA GLN A 193 1.73 10.34 -8.64
C GLN A 193 0.70 10.17 -9.78
N SER A 194 0.76 9.04 -10.47
CA SER A 194 -0.24 8.69 -11.47
C SER A 194 -1.48 8.11 -10.80
N ALA A 195 -2.62 8.19 -11.49
CA ALA A 195 -3.86 7.64 -10.97
C ALA A 195 -3.74 6.13 -10.65
N TYR A 196 -3.91 5.74 -9.40
CA TYR A 196 -3.77 4.35 -8.92
C TYR A 196 -5.03 3.85 -8.22
N ASP A 197 -5.17 2.54 -8.15
CA ASP A 197 -6.28 1.82 -7.53
C ASP A 197 -5.80 0.78 -6.51
N SER A 198 -6.66 -0.17 -6.16
CA SER A 198 -6.37 -1.27 -5.23
C SER A 198 -5.18 -2.17 -5.64
N LYS A 199 -4.71 -2.09 -6.89
CA LYS A 199 -3.53 -2.83 -7.36
C LYS A 199 -2.23 -2.32 -6.74
N ALA A 200 -2.22 -1.10 -6.18
CA ALA A 200 -1.09 -0.60 -5.41
C ALA A 200 -0.83 -1.45 -4.14
N ASP A 201 -1.90 -1.88 -3.44
CA ASP A 201 -1.77 -2.79 -2.29
C ASP A 201 -1.20 -4.16 -2.70
N ILE A 202 -1.49 -4.63 -3.92
CA ILE A 202 -0.95 -5.90 -4.44
C ILE A 202 0.56 -5.81 -4.68
N TRP A 203 1.06 -4.66 -5.15
CA TRP A 203 2.50 -4.42 -5.22
C TRP A 203 3.13 -4.45 -3.83
N SER A 204 2.57 -3.70 -2.87
CA SER A 204 3.05 -3.68 -1.49
C SER A 204 3.03 -5.07 -0.84
N LEU A 205 2.01 -5.89 -1.15
CA LEU A 205 1.95 -7.29 -0.75
C LEU A 205 3.11 -8.13 -1.33
N GLY A 206 3.49 -7.90 -2.59
CA GLY A 206 4.64 -8.56 -3.22
C GLY A 206 5.96 -8.21 -2.53
N ILE A 207 6.15 -6.94 -2.17
CA ILE A 207 7.31 -6.49 -1.38
C ILE A 207 7.27 -7.11 0.03
N THR A 208 6.10 -7.14 0.67
CA THR A 208 5.91 -7.79 1.99
C THR A 208 6.21 -9.30 1.93
N ALA A 209 5.90 -9.97 0.83
CA ALA A 209 6.27 -11.38 0.64
C ALA A 209 7.80 -11.58 0.59
N ILE A 210 8.54 -10.65 -0.02
CA ILE A 210 10.03 -10.66 0.01
C ILE A 210 10.52 -10.36 1.43
N GLU A 211 9.94 -9.36 2.10
CA GLU A 211 10.24 -9.00 3.49
C GLU A 211 10.07 -10.19 4.43
N LEU A 212 8.93 -10.91 4.36
CA LEU A 212 8.69 -12.12 5.17
C LEU A 212 9.69 -13.25 4.87
N ALA A 213 10.18 -13.35 3.64
CA ALA A 213 11.14 -14.38 3.25
C ALA A 213 12.58 -14.04 3.64
N LYS A 214 12.98 -12.77 3.57
CA LYS A 214 14.36 -12.31 3.77
C LYS A 214 14.60 -11.58 5.10
N GLY A 215 13.54 -11.14 5.80
CA GLY A 215 13.61 -10.32 7.01
C GLY A 215 13.58 -8.82 6.73
N GLU A 216 13.76 -8.40 5.47
CA GLU A 216 13.82 -6.99 5.07
C GLU A 216 13.27 -6.79 3.65
N PRO A 217 12.79 -5.58 3.31
CA PRO A 217 12.34 -5.26 1.96
C PRO A 217 13.53 -5.11 0.99
N PRO A 218 13.31 -5.20 -0.33
CA PRO A 218 14.33 -4.88 -1.32
C PRO A 218 14.85 -3.44 -1.15
N HIS A 219 16.17 -3.26 -1.32
CA HIS A 219 16.85 -1.96 -1.22
C HIS A 219 16.90 -1.35 0.19
N SER A 220 16.66 -2.13 1.24
CA SER A 220 16.73 -1.70 2.65
C SER A 220 18.07 -1.01 3.01
N GLU A 221 19.15 -1.38 2.32
CA GLU A 221 20.48 -0.78 2.44
C GLU A 221 20.58 0.66 1.89
N LEU A 222 19.57 1.14 1.16
CA LEU A 222 19.60 2.44 0.52
C LEU A 222 18.74 3.45 1.29
N HIS A 223 19.15 4.73 1.22
CA HIS A 223 18.32 5.81 1.76
C HIS A 223 16.93 5.83 1.10
N PRO A 224 15.82 5.96 1.87
CA PRO A 224 14.44 5.88 1.37
C PRO A 224 14.16 6.79 0.15
N MET A 225 14.64 8.03 0.17
CA MET A 225 14.46 8.96 -0.95
C MET A 225 15.15 8.49 -2.24
N LYS A 226 16.26 7.75 -2.15
CA LYS A 226 16.93 7.18 -3.33
C LYS A 226 16.10 6.07 -3.94
N VAL A 227 15.45 5.26 -3.11
CA VAL A 227 14.60 4.15 -3.55
C VAL A 227 13.41 4.63 -4.36
N LEU A 228 12.82 5.79 -4.01
CA LEU A 228 11.74 6.42 -4.78
C LEU A 228 12.13 6.75 -6.23
N PHE A 229 13.40 7.04 -6.51
CA PHE A 229 13.88 7.23 -7.89
C PHE A 229 14.17 5.92 -8.61
N LEU A 230 14.51 4.86 -7.87
CA LEU A 230 14.90 3.56 -8.45
C LEU A 230 13.69 2.72 -8.84
N ILE A 231 12.68 2.60 -7.96
CA ILE A 231 11.50 1.75 -8.18
C ILE A 231 10.79 2.03 -9.53
N PRO A 232 10.53 3.28 -9.93
CA PRO A 232 9.89 3.54 -11.22
C PRO A 232 10.75 3.19 -12.44
N LYS A 233 12.08 3.24 -12.30
CA LYS A 233 13.03 3.08 -13.43
C LYS A 233 13.50 1.63 -13.61
N ASN A 234 13.84 0.95 -12.51
CA ASN A 234 14.44 -0.38 -12.55
C ASN A 234 13.38 -1.48 -12.78
N ASN A 235 13.83 -2.66 -13.20
CA ASN A 235 12.96 -3.84 -13.23
C ASN A 235 12.41 -4.14 -11.83
N PRO A 236 11.22 -4.76 -11.72
CA PRO A 236 10.69 -5.19 -10.44
C PRO A 236 11.68 -6.08 -9.69
N PRO A 237 11.74 -6.00 -8.35
CA PRO A 237 12.58 -6.91 -7.58
C PRO A 237 12.08 -8.35 -7.71
N THR A 238 13.02 -9.28 -7.62
CA THR A 238 12.77 -10.73 -7.68
C THR A 238 13.16 -11.40 -6.37
N LEU A 239 12.48 -12.48 -6.00
CA LEU A 239 12.86 -13.28 -4.84
C LEU A 239 14.00 -14.23 -5.20
N GLU A 240 15.23 -13.81 -4.93
CA GLU A 240 16.44 -14.62 -5.17
C GLU A 240 16.75 -15.52 -3.98
N GLY A 241 17.37 -16.68 -4.26
CA GLY A 241 17.77 -17.66 -3.25
C GLY A 241 17.03 -18.98 -3.37
N ASN A 242 17.20 -19.83 -2.35
CA ASN A 242 16.64 -21.19 -2.33
C ASN A 242 15.20 -21.20 -1.81
N TYR A 243 14.28 -20.61 -2.59
CA TYR A 243 12.85 -20.61 -2.32
C TYR A 243 12.11 -21.44 -3.36
N SER A 244 10.94 -21.95 -2.96
CA SER A 244 10.10 -22.76 -3.85
C SER A 244 9.62 -21.95 -5.07
N LYS A 245 9.42 -22.67 -6.18
CA LYS A 245 8.87 -22.04 -7.39
C LYS A 245 7.53 -21.36 -7.15
N PRO A 246 6.55 -21.94 -6.38
CA PRO A 246 5.30 -21.25 -6.08
C PRO A 246 5.46 -19.92 -5.36
N LEU A 247 6.43 -19.79 -4.44
CA LEU A 247 6.66 -18.51 -3.73
C LEU A 247 7.26 -17.46 -4.67
N LYS A 248 8.22 -17.85 -5.52
CA LYS A 248 8.80 -16.96 -6.55
C LYS A 248 7.75 -16.50 -7.57
N GLU A 249 6.91 -17.40 -8.06
CA GLU A 249 5.81 -17.07 -8.99
C GLU A 249 4.77 -16.14 -8.35
N PHE A 250 4.51 -16.27 -7.04
CA PHE A 250 3.62 -15.38 -6.31
C PHE A 250 4.17 -13.95 -6.24
N VAL A 251 5.44 -13.80 -5.87
CA VAL A 251 6.13 -12.50 -5.82
C VAL A 251 6.13 -11.85 -7.20
N GLU A 252 6.49 -12.60 -8.25
CA GLU A 252 6.50 -12.11 -9.64
C GLU A 252 5.12 -11.63 -10.10
N ALA A 253 4.06 -12.37 -9.76
CA ALA A 253 2.69 -11.97 -10.08
C ALA A 253 2.27 -10.65 -9.41
N CYS A 254 2.70 -10.42 -8.15
CA CYS A 254 2.40 -9.19 -7.42
C CYS A 254 3.20 -7.99 -7.93
N LEU A 255 4.46 -8.20 -8.34
CA LEU A 255 5.40 -7.14 -8.68
C LEU A 255 5.46 -6.80 -10.18
N ASN A 256 4.35 -6.95 -10.88
CA ASN A 256 4.24 -6.45 -12.25
C ASN A 256 4.10 -4.92 -12.24
N LYS A 257 4.88 -4.20 -13.07
CA LYS A 257 4.81 -2.74 -13.17
C LYS A 257 3.52 -2.23 -13.80
N GLU A 258 2.88 -3.05 -14.62
CA GLU A 258 1.61 -2.69 -15.25
C GLU A 258 0.44 -3.07 -14.32
N PRO A 259 -0.19 -2.08 -13.65
CA PRO A 259 -1.25 -2.38 -12.70
C PRO A 259 -2.58 -2.73 -13.36
N SER A 260 -2.84 -2.28 -14.58
CA SER A 260 -4.18 -2.32 -15.17
C SER A 260 -4.27 -2.81 -16.62
N PHE A 261 -5.49 -3.09 -17.02
CA PHE A 261 -5.98 -3.69 -18.26
C PHE A 261 -5.57 -3.00 -19.59
N LEU A 262 -5.07 -1.76 -19.58
CA LEU A 262 -4.70 -1.06 -20.81
C LEU A 262 -3.55 -1.76 -21.56
N SER A 263 -2.70 -2.47 -20.84
CA SER A 263 -1.68 -3.36 -21.40
C SER A 263 -2.27 -4.57 -22.16
N MET A 264 -3.53 -4.91 -21.94
CA MET A 264 -4.21 -6.04 -22.57
C MET A 264 -4.46 -5.86 -24.07
N LEU A 265 -4.54 -4.62 -24.58
CA LEU A 265 -4.73 -4.35 -26.01
C LEU A 265 -3.48 -4.66 -26.82
N PHE A 266 -2.31 -4.70 -26.19
CA PHE A 266 -1.04 -4.97 -26.87
C PHE A 266 -0.53 -6.40 -26.70
N SER A 267 -1.12 -7.21 -25.83
CA SER A 267 -0.62 -8.55 -25.55
C SER A 267 -1.73 -9.60 -25.57
N PHE A 268 -1.61 -10.52 -26.47
CA PHE A 268 -2.31 -11.79 -26.52
C PHE A 268 -1.94 -12.71 -25.31
N PHE A 269 -1.29 -12.13 -24.29
CA PHE A 269 -0.81 -12.81 -23.08
C PHE A 269 -1.53 -12.28 -21.86
N PHE A 270 -2.40 -13.07 -21.29
CA PHE A 270 -3.12 -12.93 -20.01
C PHE A 270 -2.21 -12.72 -18.78
N PHE A 271 -0.90 -12.53 -18.96
CA PHE A 271 0.12 -12.56 -17.90
C PHE A 271 0.64 -11.19 -17.46
N PHE A 272 0.15 -10.07 -17.99
CA PHE A 272 0.81 -8.78 -17.80
C PHE A 272 0.14 -7.80 -16.82
N CYS A 273 -0.97 -8.16 -16.18
CA CYS A 273 -1.59 -7.32 -15.15
C CYS A 273 -1.35 -7.90 -13.77
N ARG A 274 -1.19 -7.04 -12.75
CA ARG A 274 -1.23 -7.52 -11.38
C ARG A 274 -2.59 -8.17 -11.11
N PRO A 275 -2.62 -9.38 -10.54
CA PRO A 275 -3.87 -10.03 -10.15
C PRO A 275 -4.56 -9.26 -9.02
N THR A 276 -5.85 -9.50 -8.82
CA THR A 276 -6.61 -9.05 -7.65
C THR A 276 -6.28 -9.92 -6.43
N ALA A 277 -6.60 -9.41 -5.22
CA ALA A 277 -6.49 -10.21 -3.99
C ALA A 277 -7.31 -11.52 -4.08
N LYS A 278 -8.51 -11.46 -4.68
CA LYS A 278 -9.38 -12.61 -4.94
C LYS A 278 -8.76 -13.67 -5.86
N GLU A 279 -8.02 -13.24 -6.87
CA GLU A 279 -7.31 -14.15 -7.79
C GLU A 279 -6.09 -14.76 -7.11
N LEU A 280 -5.33 -13.98 -6.32
CA LEU A 280 -4.19 -14.46 -5.57
C LEU A 280 -4.56 -15.46 -4.47
N LEU A 281 -5.75 -15.40 -3.89
CA LEU A 281 -6.26 -16.43 -2.98
C LEU A 281 -6.35 -17.82 -3.63
N LYS A 282 -6.41 -17.88 -4.97
CA LYS A 282 -6.40 -19.12 -5.75
C LYS A 282 -5.00 -19.52 -6.24
N HIS A 283 -3.98 -18.70 -5.95
CA HIS A 283 -2.61 -18.99 -6.38
C HIS A 283 -2.08 -20.29 -5.77
N LYS A 284 -1.20 -21.00 -6.50
CA LYS A 284 -0.64 -22.31 -6.10
C LYS A 284 0.04 -22.28 -4.74
N LEU A 285 0.75 -21.18 -4.40
CA LEU A 285 1.37 -21.00 -3.09
C LEU A 285 0.31 -21.11 -1.98
N ILE A 286 -0.75 -20.30 -2.10
CA ILE A 286 -1.80 -20.22 -1.08
C ILE A 286 -2.55 -21.54 -0.93
N VAL A 287 -3.02 -22.11 -2.05
CA VAL A 287 -3.84 -23.33 -2.04
C VAL A 287 -3.07 -24.54 -1.50
N ARG A 288 -1.77 -24.65 -1.78
CA ARG A 288 -0.98 -25.84 -1.45
C ARG A 288 -0.20 -25.72 -0.14
N HIS A 289 0.25 -24.53 0.23
CA HIS A 289 1.18 -24.34 1.35
C HIS A 289 0.55 -23.68 2.56
N ALA A 290 -0.49 -22.84 2.41
CA ALA A 290 -1.12 -22.19 3.55
C ALA A 290 -1.89 -23.20 4.42
N LYS A 291 -1.62 -23.17 5.73
CA LYS A 291 -2.28 -23.99 6.75
C LYS A 291 -3.29 -23.17 7.57
N LYS A 292 -3.96 -23.82 8.53
CA LYS A 292 -4.82 -23.11 9.50
C LYS A 292 -3.99 -22.11 10.28
N THR A 293 -4.59 -20.98 10.68
CA THR A 293 -3.93 -19.91 11.44
C THR A 293 -3.36 -20.39 12.76
N SER A 294 -3.95 -21.44 13.36
CA SER A 294 -3.38 -22.10 14.55
C SER A 294 -1.96 -22.67 14.34
N TYR A 295 -1.50 -22.84 13.09
CA TYR A 295 -0.10 -23.18 12.80
C TYR A 295 0.86 -22.05 13.16
N LEU A 296 0.39 -20.81 13.23
CA LEU A 296 1.19 -19.64 13.59
C LEU A 296 1.36 -19.46 15.11
N THR A 297 0.62 -20.22 15.94
CA THR A 297 0.77 -20.12 17.40
C THR A 297 2.17 -20.50 17.86
N GLU A 298 2.79 -21.52 17.23
CA GLU A 298 4.18 -21.90 17.53
C GLU A 298 5.17 -20.75 17.24
N LEU A 299 4.93 -19.99 16.19
CA LEU A 299 5.73 -18.83 15.82
C LEU A 299 5.57 -17.71 16.89
N VAL A 300 4.34 -17.43 17.31
CA VAL A 300 4.03 -16.47 18.36
C VAL A 300 4.70 -16.89 19.69
N ASP A 301 4.64 -18.18 20.05
CA ASP A 301 5.27 -18.70 21.26
C ASP A 301 6.81 -18.63 21.20
N LYS A 302 7.39 -18.84 20.01
CA LYS A 302 8.83 -18.68 19.78
C LYS A 302 9.26 -17.22 20.03
N TYR A 303 8.51 -16.26 19.48
CA TYR A 303 8.77 -14.83 19.68
C TYR A 303 8.63 -14.43 21.16
N LYS A 304 7.55 -14.86 21.84
CA LYS A 304 7.36 -14.55 23.27
C LYS A 304 8.50 -15.08 24.14
N ARG A 305 8.98 -16.28 23.89
CA ARG A 305 10.14 -16.86 24.60
C ARG A 305 11.40 -16.06 24.34
N TRP A 306 11.69 -15.75 23.08
CA TRP A 306 12.84 -14.94 22.67
C TRP A 306 12.81 -13.57 23.35
N LYS A 307 11.68 -12.87 23.34
CA LYS A 307 11.51 -11.55 23.98
C LYS A 307 11.72 -11.62 25.50
N ALA A 308 11.25 -12.66 26.16
CA ALA A 308 11.45 -12.86 27.59
C ALA A 308 12.93 -13.15 27.94
N GLU A 309 13.67 -13.83 27.08
CA GLU A 309 15.11 -14.06 27.24
C GLU A 309 15.90 -12.77 27.10
N GLN A 310 15.57 -11.93 26.10
CA GLN A 310 16.19 -10.61 25.90
C GLN A 310 15.99 -9.69 27.12
N SER A 311 14.78 -9.66 27.68
CA SER A 311 14.51 -8.85 28.88
C SER A 311 15.35 -9.31 30.09
N ARG A 312 15.55 -10.60 30.28
CA ARG A 312 16.38 -11.14 31.38
C ARG A 312 17.87 -10.81 31.21
N THR A 313 18.37 -10.85 29.98
CA THR A 313 19.77 -10.50 29.69
C THR A 313 20.04 -9.01 29.88
N ALA A 314 19.06 -8.14 29.55
CA ALA A 314 19.17 -6.71 29.79
C ALA A 314 19.18 -6.35 31.29
N GLU A 315 18.38 -7.03 32.12
CA GLU A 315 18.37 -6.84 33.58
C GLU A 315 19.68 -7.33 34.25
N SER A 316 20.29 -8.42 33.74
CA SER A 316 21.55 -8.96 34.29
C SER A 316 22.80 -8.14 33.96
N SER A 317 22.74 -7.28 32.90
CA SER A 317 23.85 -6.41 32.50
C SER A 317 23.87 -5.04 33.20
N SER A 318 22.83 -4.69 33.95
CA SER A 318 22.74 -3.41 34.67
C SER A 318 23.36 -3.46 36.11
N ASP A 319 23.76 -4.64 36.62
CA ASP A 319 24.31 -4.78 37.98
C ASP A 319 25.86 -4.76 38.05
N GLU A 320 26.58 -4.63 36.92
CA GLU A 320 28.06 -4.53 36.95
C GLU A 320 28.53 -3.36 36.08
N SER A 321 28.56 -2.12 36.60
CA SER A 321 29.65 -1.15 36.38
C SER A 321 29.29 0.24 36.93
N ASP A 322 29.61 0.47 38.20
CA ASP A 322 30.07 1.77 38.66
C ASP A 322 31.58 1.82 38.47
N SER A 323 32.05 2.46 37.42
CA SER A 323 33.40 3.04 37.34
C SER A 323 33.47 4.02 36.18
N GLU A 324 33.63 5.30 36.53
CA GLU A 324 33.89 6.44 35.67
C GLU A 324 35.14 6.19 34.80
N GLN A 325 35.03 6.49 33.48
CA GLN A 325 36.15 7.03 32.71
C GLN A 325 35.67 7.74 31.45
N ASP A 326 36.00 9.03 31.38
CA ASP A 326 35.97 9.90 30.21
C ASP A 326 36.71 9.29 29.03
N GLY A 327 36.20 9.46 27.78
CA GLY A 327 36.98 9.18 26.60
C GLY A 327 36.24 9.12 25.27
N GLN A 328 36.19 10.28 24.61
CA GLN A 328 36.17 10.48 23.15
C GLN A 328 35.13 9.73 22.28
N ALA A 329 34.22 10.51 21.73
CA ALA A 329 33.35 10.19 20.61
C ALA A 329 34.15 9.81 19.36
N SER A 330 33.97 8.60 18.87
CA SER A 330 34.21 8.24 17.48
C SER A 330 32.83 7.99 16.83
N GLY A 331 32.47 8.85 15.86
CA GLY A 331 31.20 8.75 15.14
C GLY A 331 31.14 7.45 14.33
N GLY A 332 30.40 6.49 14.82
CA GLY A 332 29.86 5.39 14.05
C GLY A 332 28.44 5.79 13.63
N ASN A 333 28.17 5.82 12.33
CA ASN A 333 26.83 5.96 11.80
C ASN A 333 26.03 4.69 12.19
N ASP A 334 25.37 4.75 13.34
CA ASP A 334 24.33 3.81 13.71
C ASP A 334 23.05 4.25 12.97
N PHE A 335 22.90 3.82 11.72
CA PHE A 335 21.61 3.82 11.04
C PHE A 335 20.79 2.70 11.66
N GLY A 336 20.08 3.04 12.76
CA GLY A 336 19.17 2.13 13.42
C GLY A 336 18.17 1.53 12.42
N SER A 337 17.81 0.27 12.64
CA SER A 337 16.85 -0.52 11.85
C SER A 337 15.47 0.14 11.66
N ASP A 338 15.22 1.27 12.29
CA ASP A 338 13.93 1.98 12.29
C ASP A 338 13.76 2.97 11.11
N ASP A 339 14.86 3.39 10.45
CA ASP A 339 14.81 4.42 9.40
C ASP A 339 14.11 3.98 8.11
N TRP A 340 14.04 2.66 7.83
CA TRP A 340 13.38 2.15 6.63
C TRP A 340 11.86 1.91 6.81
N ILE A 341 11.32 2.04 8.04
CA ILE A 341 9.89 1.89 8.34
C ILE A 341 9.12 3.21 8.09
N PHE A 342 9.81 4.29 7.78
CA PHE A 342 9.27 5.64 7.62
C PHE A 342 8.19 5.76 6.54
N THR A 343 7.02 6.30 6.88
CA THR A 343 5.90 6.55 5.95
C THR A 343 5.96 8.00 5.46
N ILE A 344 5.96 8.20 4.13
CA ILE A 344 5.93 9.54 3.51
C ILE A 344 4.50 9.96 3.22
N ARG A 345 4.22 11.25 3.45
CA ARG A 345 2.99 11.93 3.07
C ARG A 345 3.32 13.26 2.44
N GLU A 346 2.67 13.57 1.33
CA GLU A 346 2.79 14.86 0.66
C GLU A 346 1.49 15.65 0.80
N LYS A 347 1.61 16.94 1.16
CA LYS A 347 0.46 17.85 1.29
C LYS A 347 -0.10 18.15 -0.10
N ASP A 348 -1.41 18.16 -0.25
CA ASP A 348 -2.10 18.51 -1.50
C ASP A 348 -1.76 19.99 -1.89
N PRO A 349 -1.23 20.24 -3.10
CA PRO A 349 -0.81 21.59 -3.51
C PRO A 349 -1.98 22.58 -3.73
N LYS A 350 -3.22 22.18 -3.55
CA LYS A 350 -4.41 23.03 -3.82
C LYS A 350 -4.76 24.03 -2.72
N LYS A 351 -4.12 24.03 -1.55
CA LYS A 351 -4.42 24.96 -0.44
C LYS A 351 -3.51 26.20 -0.37
N LEU A 352 -2.57 26.41 -1.30
CA LEU A 352 -1.64 27.57 -1.28
C LEU A 352 -1.99 28.70 -2.26
N GLN A 353 -3.27 28.89 -2.58
CA GLN A 353 -3.72 30.06 -3.36
C GLN A 353 -4.80 30.84 -2.61
N ASN A 354 -4.41 31.57 -1.59
CA ASN A 354 -5.07 32.82 -1.18
C ASN A 354 -4.07 33.65 -0.34
N GLY A 355 -3.34 34.50 -1.02
CA GLY A 355 -2.47 35.50 -0.44
C GLY A 355 -1.97 36.39 -1.54
N GLU A 356 -2.61 37.56 -1.71
CA GLU A 356 -2.32 38.55 -2.72
C GLU A 356 -0.88 39.08 -2.64
N GLY A 357 -0.23 39.21 -3.82
CA GLY A 357 1.03 39.91 -3.95
C GLY A 357 1.40 40.09 -5.42
N GLN A 358 0.95 41.24 -5.99
CA GLN A 358 1.34 41.67 -7.34
C GLN A 358 2.85 41.86 -7.45
N SER A 359 3.48 41.29 -8.46
CA SER A 359 4.53 41.96 -9.25
C SER A 359 4.74 41.19 -10.56
N GLY A 360 4.58 41.89 -11.67
CA GLY A 360 4.70 41.36 -13.02
C GLY A 360 6.14 41.02 -13.40
N VAL A 361 6.28 39.92 -14.13
CA VAL A 361 7.39 39.69 -15.07
C VAL A 361 6.83 38.93 -16.27
N THR A 362 7.18 39.50 -17.42
CA THR A 362 6.82 39.19 -18.78
C THR A 362 6.97 37.73 -19.16
N ASP A 363 5.92 37.26 -19.79
CA ASP A 363 5.75 36.05 -20.59
C ASP A 363 6.81 35.94 -21.71
N GLN A 364 7.60 34.88 -21.72
CA GLN A 364 8.27 34.35 -22.91
C GLN A 364 8.05 32.85 -22.99
N THR A 365 6.88 32.46 -23.46
CA THR A 365 6.61 31.12 -23.95
C THR A 365 7.50 30.83 -25.17
N LYS A 366 8.56 30.04 -24.96
CA LYS A 366 9.24 29.36 -26.07
C LYS A 366 8.35 28.24 -26.58
N ASP A 367 7.82 28.43 -27.78
CA ASP A 367 7.19 27.38 -28.57
C ASP A 367 8.14 26.19 -28.74
N ILE A 368 7.84 25.09 -28.05
CA ILE A 368 8.42 23.78 -28.36
C ILE A 368 7.65 23.27 -29.57
N PRO A 369 8.29 22.97 -30.71
CA PRO A 369 7.59 22.49 -31.91
C PRO A 369 6.92 21.14 -31.57
N LYS A 370 5.59 21.09 -31.66
CA LYS A 370 4.81 19.86 -31.59
C LYS A 370 5.32 18.91 -32.68
N ARG A 371 5.92 17.77 -32.27
CA ARG A 371 6.30 16.73 -33.24
C ARG A 371 5.02 16.19 -33.89
N PRO A 372 5.03 15.92 -35.22
CA PRO A 372 3.86 15.39 -35.89
C PRO A 372 3.50 14.02 -35.31
N TYR A 373 2.21 13.81 -34.99
CA TYR A 373 1.68 12.52 -34.60
C TYR A 373 1.98 11.47 -35.67
N SER A 374 2.05 10.17 -35.25
CA SER A 374 2.28 9.06 -36.18
C SER A 374 1.24 9.04 -37.31
N GLN A 375 1.67 8.65 -38.50
CA GLN A 375 0.79 8.59 -39.66
C GLN A 375 -0.32 7.56 -39.45
N SER A 376 -0.01 6.40 -38.83
CA SER A 376 -0.99 5.36 -38.56
C SER A 376 -2.01 5.78 -37.50
N LEU A 377 -1.62 6.62 -36.53
CA LEU A 377 -2.55 7.14 -35.53
C LEU A 377 -3.64 8.01 -36.18
N SER A 378 -3.24 8.89 -37.10
CA SER A 378 -4.16 9.84 -37.78
C SER A 378 -4.98 9.20 -38.90
N THR A 379 -4.40 8.27 -39.67
CA THR A 379 -5.04 7.73 -40.88
C THR A 379 -5.74 6.38 -40.68
N VAL A 380 -5.36 5.61 -39.66
CA VAL A 380 -5.89 4.25 -39.42
C VAL A 380 -6.63 4.16 -38.07
N ILE A 381 -5.95 4.47 -36.98
CA ILE A 381 -6.48 4.19 -35.63
C ILE A 381 -7.61 5.15 -35.29
N SER A 382 -7.41 6.47 -35.44
CA SER A 382 -8.44 7.46 -35.08
C SER A 382 -9.73 7.33 -35.89
N PRO A 383 -9.69 7.11 -37.23
CA PRO A 383 -10.90 6.83 -38.02
C PRO A 383 -11.60 5.54 -37.61
N ALA A 384 -10.84 4.45 -37.37
CA ALA A 384 -11.42 3.16 -36.93
C ALA A 384 -12.15 3.26 -35.59
N LEU A 385 -11.58 3.99 -34.63
CA LEU A 385 -12.23 4.24 -33.34
C LEU A 385 -13.49 5.11 -33.46
N ALA A 386 -13.47 6.11 -34.38
CA ALA A 386 -14.63 6.95 -34.68
C ALA A 386 -15.78 6.13 -35.30
N GLU A 387 -15.47 5.22 -36.24
CA GLU A 387 -16.47 4.31 -36.82
C GLU A 387 -17.04 3.34 -35.77
N LEU A 388 -16.21 2.77 -34.91
CA LEU A 388 -16.66 1.88 -33.86
C LEU A 388 -17.55 2.61 -32.85
N LYS A 389 -17.23 3.86 -32.52
CA LYS A 389 -18.04 4.70 -31.64
C LYS A 389 -19.42 4.97 -32.26
N ALA A 390 -19.48 5.36 -33.51
CA ALA A 390 -20.74 5.59 -34.23
C ALA A 390 -21.61 4.33 -34.31
N ARG A 391 -21.02 3.14 -34.45
CA ARG A 391 -21.76 1.86 -34.41
C ARG A 391 -22.28 1.52 -33.00
N GLN A 392 -21.50 1.81 -31.97
CA GLN A 392 -21.91 1.56 -30.57
C GLN A 392 -23.05 2.50 -30.14
N GLU A 393 -23.07 3.74 -30.57
CA GLU A 393 -24.16 4.70 -30.33
C GLU A 393 -25.49 4.22 -30.93
N GLN A 394 -25.45 3.50 -32.06
CA GLN A 394 -26.64 2.93 -32.71
C GLN A 394 -27.23 1.72 -31.98
N VAL A 395 -26.45 1.06 -31.08
CA VAL A 395 -26.83 -0.21 -30.38
C VAL A 395 -27.02 -0.01 -28.87
N ASN A 396 -27.17 1.24 -28.38
CA ASN A 396 -27.23 1.58 -26.94
C ASN A 396 -26.02 1.07 -26.12
N GLY A 397 -24.84 0.93 -26.74
CA GLY A 397 -23.60 0.62 -26.06
C GLY A 397 -23.01 1.85 -25.33
N ASN A 398 -22.06 1.63 -24.41
CA ASN A 398 -21.39 2.73 -23.73
C ASN A 398 -20.24 3.31 -24.59
N PRO A 399 -20.39 4.51 -25.21
CA PRO A 399 -19.37 5.10 -26.08
C PRO A 399 -18.14 5.61 -25.32
N MET A 400 -18.23 5.77 -24.00
CA MET A 400 -17.18 6.33 -23.13
C MET A 400 -15.91 5.45 -23.12
N VAL A 401 -16.06 4.14 -23.26
CA VAL A 401 -14.93 3.17 -23.31
C VAL A 401 -14.04 3.40 -24.54
N LEU A 402 -14.61 3.82 -25.68
CA LEU A 402 -13.85 4.10 -26.91
C LEU A 402 -13.13 5.45 -26.84
N ASP A 403 -13.66 6.42 -26.10
CA ASP A 403 -12.98 7.68 -25.81
C ASP A 403 -11.78 7.46 -24.88
N GLU A 404 -11.93 6.64 -23.85
CA GLU A 404 -10.82 6.23 -22.95
C GLU A 404 -9.72 5.50 -23.72
N LEU A 405 -10.11 4.60 -24.65
CA LEU A 405 -9.15 3.89 -25.51
C LEU A 405 -8.39 4.86 -26.42
N ARG A 406 -9.07 5.85 -26.99
CA ARG A 406 -8.44 6.88 -27.84
C ARG A 406 -7.43 7.70 -27.04
N GLU A 407 -7.79 8.17 -25.86
CA GLU A 407 -6.89 8.92 -24.96
C GLU A 407 -5.66 8.10 -24.58
N ALA A 408 -5.83 6.82 -24.29
CA ALA A 408 -4.75 5.93 -23.97
C ALA A 408 -3.74 5.75 -25.11
N ILE A 409 -4.23 5.64 -26.35
CA ILE A 409 -3.34 5.53 -27.53
C ILE A 409 -2.60 6.86 -27.78
N LEU A 410 -3.26 8.00 -27.57
CA LEU A 410 -2.63 9.32 -27.65
C LEU A 410 -1.52 9.48 -26.62
N MET A 411 -1.76 9.09 -25.37
CA MET A 411 -0.75 9.10 -24.30
C MET A 411 0.42 8.16 -24.62
N ALA A 412 0.15 6.97 -25.17
CA ALA A 412 1.19 6.03 -25.58
C ALA A 412 2.07 6.61 -26.69
N GLU A 413 1.48 7.27 -27.69
CA GLU A 413 2.20 7.93 -28.78
C GLU A 413 3.04 9.11 -28.29
N GLU A 414 2.54 9.86 -27.30
CA GLU A 414 3.28 10.96 -26.68
C GLU A 414 4.49 10.45 -25.87
N ALA A 415 4.32 9.34 -25.14
CA ALA A 415 5.38 8.70 -24.36
C ALA A 415 6.43 7.99 -25.24
N TYR A 416 5.97 7.37 -26.34
CA TYR A 416 6.80 6.59 -27.28
C TYR A 416 6.42 6.92 -28.72
N PRO A 417 6.96 8.01 -29.30
CA PRO A 417 6.65 8.42 -30.67
C PRO A 417 6.91 7.32 -31.70
N GLY A 418 5.89 7.00 -32.52
CA GLY A 418 5.93 5.93 -33.53
C GLY A 418 5.38 4.58 -33.02
N ILE A 419 4.89 4.49 -31.77
CA ILE A 419 4.28 3.25 -31.25
C ILE A 419 3.04 2.85 -32.03
N SER A 420 2.24 3.81 -32.46
CA SER A 420 1.04 3.59 -33.29
C SER A 420 1.37 3.01 -34.65
N ASP A 421 2.46 3.47 -35.28
CA ASP A 421 2.95 2.91 -36.56
C ASP A 421 3.43 1.48 -36.39
N SER A 422 4.16 1.19 -35.29
CA SER A 422 4.61 -0.15 -34.96
C SER A 422 3.43 -1.09 -34.70
N LEU A 423 2.39 -0.62 -34.02
CA LEU A 423 1.17 -1.38 -33.74
C LEU A 423 0.47 -1.78 -35.05
N VAL A 424 0.20 -0.83 -35.94
CA VAL A 424 -0.48 -1.08 -37.21
C VAL A 424 0.33 -2.05 -38.04
N ALA A 425 1.65 -1.86 -38.14
CA ALA A 425 2.54 -2.77 -38.88
C ALA A 425 2.46 -4.21 -38.36
N HIS A 426 2.49 -4.40 -37.03
CA HIS A 426 2.35 -5.73 -36.41
C HIS A 426 0.96 -6.36 -36.65
N MET A 427 -0.10 -5.57 -36.59
CA MET A 427 -1.46 -6.05 -36.87
C MET A 427 -1.58 -6.53 -38.32
N VAL A 428 -1.08 -5.74 -39.30
CA VAL A 428 -1.07 -6.12 -40.68
C VAL A 428 -0.29 -7.40 -40.94
N HIS A 429 0.91 -7.53 -40.39
CA HIS A 429 1.74 -8.73 -40.50
C HIS A 429 1.03 -9.97 -39.93
N ARG A 430 0.36 -9.86 -38.79
CA ARG A 430 -0.41 -10.99 -38.22
C ARG A 430 -1.64 -11.35 -39.04
N LEU A 431 -2.39 -10.38 -39.53
CA LEU A 431 -3.53 -10.64 -40.42
C LEU A 431 -3.10 -11.37 -41.70
N GLN A 432 -1.96 -10.99 -42.30
CA GLN A 432 -1.38 -11.68 -43.45
C GLN A 432 -0.99 -13.13 -43.13
N SER A 433 -0.39 -13.40 -41.95
CA SER A 433 -0.03 -14.75 -41.53
C SER A 433 -1.26 -15.63 -41.28
N PHE A 434 -2.38 -15.06 -40.77
CA PHE A 434 -3.66 -15.77 -40.66
C PHE A 434 -4.31 -16.09 -41.99
N SER A 435 -4.18 -15.22 -43.00
CA SER A 435 -4.74 -15.47 -44.34
C SER A 435 -3.97 -16.57 -45.08
N THR A 436 -2.64 -16.61 -44.95
CA THR A 436 -1.79 -17.66 -45.58
C THR A 436 -1.99 -19.03 -44.95
N SER A 437 -2.29 -19.13 -43.65
CA SER A 437 -2.57 -20.40 -42.99
C SER A 437 -3.94 -20.99 -43.38
N ARG A 438 -4.91 -20.18 -43.83
CA ARG A 438 -6.22 -20.66 -44.31
C ARG A 438 -6.19 -21.19 -45.76
N THR A 439 -5.24 -20.76 -46.56
CA THR A 439 -5.12 -21.21 -47.97
C THR A 439 -4.35 -22.55 -48.11
N SER A 440 -3.64 -22.99 -47.07
CA SER A 440 -2.91 -24.27 -47.07
C SER A 440 -3.72 -25.48 -46.56
N SER A 441 -4.99 -25.29 -46.13
CA SER A 441 -5.87 -26.33 -45.64
C SER A 441 -7.01 -26.70 -46.60
N SER A 442 -6.97 -26.25 -47.86
CA SER A 442 -7.93 -26.60 -48.89
C SER A 442 -7.20 -27.03 -50.14
N SER A 443 -6.74 -28.28 -50.18
CA SER A 443 -6.52 -29.06 -51.40
C SER A 443 -6.76 -30.53 -51.11
N PRO A 444 -7.39 -31.24 -52.04
CA PRO A 444 -8.20 -32.45 -51.82
C PRO A 444 -7.41 -33.70 -51.43
#